data_8765eb659b2ba81351b9879afe237f31
#
_entry.id   8765eb659b2ba81351b9879afe237f31
#
_cell.length_a   1.000
_cell.length_b   1.000
_cell.length_c   1.000
_cell.angle_alpha   90.00
_cell.angle_beta   90.00
_cell.angle_gamma   90.00
#
_symmetry.space_group_name_H-M   'P 1'
#
loop_
_entity.id
_entity.type
_entity.pdbx_description
1 polymer ?
#
loop_
_entity_poly.entity_id
_entity_poly.type
_entity_poly.pdbx_seq_one_letter_code
_entity_poly.pdbx_strand_id
1 'polypeptide(L)'
;AYGVQPGTGWYTPAGVIHAPASVVTYEPQWNSDVNTIMENVTMGEVNPENLLTDCQPKEEKGDVDALFAQIDWEESTRKDYKQKYIRAPKPLPETQKGLAEKWVAYANEWIAAKEVTVAPGAKVKLSDQACYCALVVQGHGKFGTFECEAPGVLRYGDISGDEFFVSESAAKKGIVVENTSSYEPLII
;
A
#
# COMPACT_ATOMS: atom_id res chain seq x y z
N ALA A 1 -3.44 13.48 16.77
CA ALA A 1 -2.68 13.39 15.52
C ALA A 1 -1.35 12.66 15.78
N TYR A 2 -0.87 11.94 14.81
CA TYR A 2 0.40 11.21 14.84
C TYR A 2 1.30 11.68 13.70
N GLY A 3 2.56 12.03 14.01
CA GLY A 3 3.53 12.38 12.99
C GLY A 3 4.04 11.12 12.29
N VAL A 4 3.55 10.86 11.07
CA VAL A 4 3.97 9.71 10.27
C VAL A 4 5.42 9.85 9.83
N GLN A 5 6.12 8.74 9.77
CA GLN A 5 7.48 8.62 9.27
C GLN A 5 7.48 7.63 8.10
N PRO A 6 8.39 7.76 7.12
CA PRO A 6 8.51 6.76 6.06
C PRO A 6 8.62 5.34 6.62
N GLY A 7 7.85 4.42 6.05
CA GLY A 7 7.76 3.04 6.51
C GLY A 7 6.85 2.80 7.72
N THR A 8 6.23 3.85 8.30
CA THR A 8 5.20 3.67 9.34
C THR A 8 3.94 3.11 8.69
N GLY A 9 3.46 1.98 9.19
CA GLY A 9 2.20 1.37 8.77
C GLY A 9 1.11 1.50 9.82
N TRP A 10 -0.13 1.47 9.36
CA TRP A 10 -1.33 1.42 10.19
C TRP A 10 -2.28 0.36 9.65
N TYR A 11 -2.87 -0.38 10.55
CA TYR A 11 -4.03 -1.19 10.22
C TYR A 11 -5.29 -0.38 10.51
N THR A 12 -6.12 -0.17 9.50
CA THR A 12 -7.37 0.60 9.63
C THR A 12 -8.55 -0.33 9.38
N PRO A 13 -9.23 -0.81 10.46
CA PRO A 13 -10.43 -1.64 10.31
C PRO A 13 -11.57 -0.86 9.65
N ALA A 14 -12.51 -1.59 9.04
CA ALA A 14 -13.75 -1.00 8.56
C ALA A 14 -14.49 -0.24 9.69
N GLY A 15 -15.14 0.86 9.34
CA GLY A 15 -15.86 1.72 10.29
C GLY A 15 -14.98 2.64 11.14
N VAL A 16 -13.66 2.54 11.05
CA VAL A 16 -12.75 3.41 11.79
C VAL A 16 -12.39 4.65 10.97
N ILE A 17 -12.66 5.82 11.54
CA ILE A 17 -12.33 7.10 10.90
C ILE A 17 -10.82 7.30 10.87
N HIS A 18 -10.29 7.57 9.68
CA HIS A 18 -8.87 7.81 9.49
C HIS A 18 -8.61 8.79 8.34
N ALA A 19 -7.52 9.50 8.42
CA ALA A 19 -7.04 10.37 7.36
C ALA A 19 -5.50 10.35 7.35
N PRO A 20 -4.88 9.93 6.24
CA PRO A 20 -3.41 9.83 6.16
C PRO A 20 -2.71 11.18 6.01
N ALA A 21 -3.46 12.28 5.89
CA ALA A 21 -2.96 13.61 5.59
C ALA A 21 -2.27 13.71 4.20
N SER A 22 -1.42 14.71 4.00
CA SER A 22 -0.77 14.98 2.71
C SER A 22 0.52 14.17 2.54
N VAL A 23 0.41 12.85 2.55
CA VAL A 23 1.52 11.92 2.35
C VAL A 23 1.17 10.89 1.28
N VAL A 24 2.20 10.37 0.61
CA VAL A 24 2.02 9.22 -0.28
C VAL A 24 1.92 7.96 0.57
N THR A 25 0.85 7.21 0.40
CA THR A 25 0.57 5.97 1.12
C THR A 25 0.51 4.80 0.15
N TYR A 26 1.00 3.65 0.59
CA TYR A 26 0.72 2.36 -0.02
C TYR A 26 -0.39 1.70 0.80
N GLU A 27 -1.55 1.49 0.17
CA GLU A 27 -2.76 1.03 0.83
C GLU A 27 -3.24 -0.31 0.27
N PRO A 28 -2.60 -1.44 0.64
CA PRO A 28 -3.15 -2.73 0.29
C PRO A 28 -4.45 -2.94 1.07
N GLN A 29 -5.54 -3.14 0.34
CA GLN A 29 -6.87 -3.26 0.92
C GLN A 29 -7.61 -4.48 0.39
N TRP A 30 -8.62 -4.92 1.15
CA TRP A 30 -9.55 -5.92 0.70
C TRP A 30 -10.38 -5.40 -0.48
N ASN A 31 -10.76 -6.29 -1.38
CA ASN A 31 -11.54 -5.94 -2.58
C ASN A 31 -12.88 -5.28 -2.22
N SER A 32 -12.91 -3.96 -2.17
CA SER A 32 -14.09 -3.15 -1.93
C SER A 32 -13.89 -1.75 -2.51
N ASP A 33 -14.87 -1.28 -3.27
CA ASP A 33 -14.92 0.09 -3.79
C ASP A 33 -15.74 1.03 -2.89
N VAL A 34 -16.10 0.57 -1.68
CA VAL A 34 -16.84 1.40 -0.72
C VAL A 34 -15.90 2.45 -0.16
N ASN A 35 -16.22 3.70 -0.41
CA ASN A 35 -15.47 4.85 0.06
C ASN A 35 -16.43 5.95 0.51
N THR A 36 -16.19 6.51 1.69
CA THR A 36 -16.98 7.61 2.26
C THR A 36 -16.04 8.73 2.65
N ILE A 37 -16.15 9.87 1.98
CA ILE A 37 -15.36 11.07 2.29
C ILE A 37 -16.16 11.93 3.27
N MET A 38 -15.68 12.00 4.51
CA MET A 38 -16.32 12.76 5.59
C MET A 38 -15.82 14.20 5.70
N GLU A 39 -14.73 14.53 5.03
CA GLU A 39 -14.23 15.91 4.96
C GLU A 39 -15.05 16.71 3.94
N ASN A 40 -15.53 17.88 4.34
CA ASN A 40 -16.26 18.79 3.45
C ASN A 40 -15.34 19.70 2.63
N VAL A 41 -14.06 19.80 3.00
CA VAL A 41 -13.06 20.57 2.26
C VAL A 41 -11.75 19.80 2.24
N THR A 42 -11.22 19.50 1.05
CA THR A 42 -9.93 18.84 0.86
C THR A 42 -9.03 19.72 0.02
N MET A 43 -7.83 20.05 0.51
CA MET A 43 -6.85 20.91 -0.19
C MET A 43 -7.42 22.27 -0.64
N GLY A 44 -8.38 22.83 0.09
CA GLY A 44 -9.02 24.11 -0.21
C GLY A 44 -10.21 24.03 -1.17
N GLU A 45 -10.54 22.86 -1.68
CA GLU A 45 -11.72 22.63 -2.51
C GLU A 45 -12.85 21.98 -1.72
N VAL A 46 -14.08 22.41 -1.99
CA VAL A 46 -15.29 21.85 -1.34
C VAL A 46 -15.61 20.51 -1.97
N ASN A 47 -15.67 19.48 -1.15
CA ASN A 47 -16.08 18.15 -1.60
C ASN A 47 -17.58 18.13 -1.92
N PRO A 48 -17.99 17.53 -3.04
CA PRO A 48 -19.41 17.30 -3.33
C PRO A 48 -20.08 16.41 -2.26
N GLU A 49 -21.30 16.74 -1.89
CA GLU A 49 -22.07 16.00 -0.88
C GLU A 49 -22.26 14.51 -1.22
N ASN A 50 -22.29 14.18 -2.51
CA ASN A 50 -22.43 12.79 -2.94
C ASN A 50 -21.23 11.91 -2.54
N LEU A 51 -20.03 12.45 -2.31
CA LEU A 51 -18.88 11.68 -1.82
C LEU A 51 -19.11 11.16 -0.40
N LEU A 52 -20.01 11.79 0.36
CA LEU A 52 -20.43 11.33 1.66
C LEU A 52 -21.45 10.18 1.59
N THR A 53 -22.33 10.19 0.59
CA THR A 53 -23.54 9.36 0.58
C THR A 53 -23.62 8.33 -0.55
N ASP A 54 -22.76 8.41 -1.57
CA ASP A 54 -22.89 7.53 -2.76
C ASP A 54 -22.66 6.05 -2.47
N CYS A 55 -21.89 5.74 -1.42
CA CYS A 55 -21.63 4.36 -1.02
C CYS A 55 -22.68 3.77 -0.08
N GLN A 56 -23.70 4.55 0.31
CA GLN A 56 -24.81 4.03 1.12
C GLN A 56 -25.69 3.06 0.32
N PRO A 57 -26.28 2.05 0.97
CA PRO A 57 -27.37 1.27 0.41
C PRO A 57 -28.48 2.16 -0.13
N LYS A 58 -29.17 1.71 -1.19
CA LYS A 58 -30.23 2.51 -1.82
C LYS A 58 -31.33 2.98 -0.86
N GLU A 59 -31.64 2.11 0.09
CA GLU A 59 -32.69 2.33 1.11
C GLU A 59 -32.28 3.38 2.16
N GLU A 60 -30.98 3.62 2.30
CA GLU A 60 -30.39 4.55 3.28
C GLU A 60 -29.73 5.76 2.60
N LYS A 61 -29.84 5.87 1.27
CA LYS A 61 -29.14 6.92 0.54
C LYS A 61 -29.59 8.31 0.96
N GLY A 62 -28.62 9.10 1.48
CA GLY A 62 -28.86 10.43 2.01
C GLY A 62 -29.29 10.46 3.48
N ASP A 63 -29.45 9.31 4.12
CA ASP A 63 -29.66 9.24 5.57
C ASP A 63 -28.31 9.36 6.29
N VAL A 64 -28.06 10.54 6.82
CA VAL A 64 -26.80 10.86 7.53
C VAL A 64 -26.72 10.13 8.87
N ASP A 65 -27.83 9.88 9.53
CA ASP A 65 -27.86 9.15 10.80
C ASP A 65 -27.50 7.68 10.58
N ALA A 66 -28.02 7.07 9.52
CA ALA A 66 -27.62 5.71 9.11
C ALA A 66 -26.11 5.64 8.76
N LEU A 67 -25.58 6.66 8.09
CA LEU A 67 -24.15 6.74 7.82
C LEU A 67 -23.31 6.77 9.09
N PHE A 68 -23.67 7.64 10.04
CA PHE A 68 -22.96 7.75 11.32
C PHE A 68 -23.11 6.52 12.20
N ALA A 69 -24.17 5.75 12.04
CA ALA A 69 -24.37 4.48 12.74
C ALA A 69 -23.37 3.37 12.27
N GLN A 70 -22.78 3.51 11.08
CA GLN A 70 -21.79 2.58 10.56
C GLN A 70 -20.38 2.83 11.11
N ILE A 71 -20.17 3.98 11.78
CA ILE A 71 -18.87 4.31 12.38
C ILE A 71 -18.69 3.53 13.68
N ASP A 72 -17.57 2.83 13.78
CA ASP A 72 -17.12 2.27 15.05
C ASP A 72 -16.53 3.38 15.92
N TRP A 73 -17.41 4.01 16.70
CA TRP A 73 -17.04 5.10 17.59
C TRP A 73 -16.14 4.66 18.74
N GLU A 74 -16.29 3.43 19.23
CA GLU A 74 -15.44 2.89 20.29
C GLU A 74 -14.00 2.76 19.79
N GLU A 75 -13.82 2.13 18.64
CA GLU A 75 -12.50 1.97 18.06
C GLU A 75 -11.92 3.30 17.56
N SER A 76 -12.72 4.18 16.95
CA SER A 76 -12.25 5.46 16.43
C SER A 76 -11.78 6.43 17.52
N THR A 77 -12.31 6.32 18.74
CA THR A 77 -12.00 7.25 19.86
C THR A 77 -11.15 6.62 20.96
N ARG A 78 -10.71 5.38 20.79
CA ARG A 78 -9.95 4.68 21.82
C ARG A 78 -8.59 5.31 22.09
N LYS A 79 -8.24 5.38 23.38
CA LYS A 79 -7.00 6.04 23.83
C LYS A 79 -5.71 5.28 23.46
N ASP A 80 -5.82 3.97 23.32
CA ASP A 80 -4.70 3.07 22.96
C ASP A 80 -4.69 2.73 21.45
N TYR A 81 -5.35 3.54 20.59
CA TYR A 81 -5.42 3.35 19.14
C TYR A 81 -4.04 3.10 18.51
N LYS A 82 -3.06 3.92 18.89
CA LYS A 82 -1.69 3.80 18.40
C LYS A 82 -1.07 2.43 18.71
N GLN A 83 -1.22 1.96 19.95
CA GLN A 83 -0.64 0.69 20.37
C GLN A 83 -1.30 -0.51 19.68
N LYS A 84 -2.59 -0.41 19.40
CA LYS A 84 -3.35 -1.47 18.77
C LYS A 84 -3.10 -1.56 17.26
N TYR A 85 -3.04 -0.44 16.57
CA TYR A 85 -3.12 -0.37 15.12
C TYR A 85 -1.84 0.03 14.40
N ILE A 86 -0.82 0.56 15.09
CA ILE A 86 0.45 0.83 14.44
C ILE A 86 1.13 -0.48 14.00
N ARG A 87 1.68 -0.45 12.82
CA ARG A 87 2.47 -1.54 12.23
C ARG A 87 3.86 -1.02 11.93
N ALA A 88 4.76 -1.10 12.92
CA ALA A 88 6.16 -0.80 12.68
C ALA A 88 6.74 -1.81 11.69
N PRO A 89 7.58 -1.38 10.74
CA PRO A 89 8.23 -2.29 9.79
C PRO A 89 8.99 -3.39 10.53
N LYS A 90 8.86 -4.65 10.09
CA LYS A 90 9.58 -5.80 10.67
C LYS A 90 10.65 -6.27 9.71
N PRO A 91 11.93 -5.93 9.92
CA PRO A 91 13.02 -6.42 9.09
C PRO A 91 13.09 -7.95 9.10
N LEU A 92 13.41 -8.50 7.95
CA LEU A 92 13.71 -9.92 7.77
C LEU A 92 15.24 -10.14 7.76
N PRO A 93 15.71 -11.33 8.12
CA PRO A 93 17.13 -11.67 7.98
C PRO A 93 17.60 -11.54 6.53
N GLU A 94 18.80 -11.03 6.32
CA GLU A 94 19.43 -11.00 5.00
C GLU A 94 19.64 -12.43 4.48
N THR A 95 19.04 -12.74 3.33
CA THR A 95 19.13 -14.07 2.70
C THR A 95 20.06 -14.07 1.52
N GLN A 96 20.29 -12.91 0.92
CA GLN A 96 21.17 -12.71 -0.25
C GLN A 96 21.88 -11.37 -0.09
N LYS A 97 23.13 -11.32 -0.49
CA LYS A 97 23.92 -10.07 -0.48
C LYS A 97 23.25 -9.00 -1.35
N GLY A 98 22.97 -7.86 -0.75
CA GLY A 98 22.32 -6.72 -1.41
C GLY A 98 20.81 -6.79 -1.46
N LEU A 99 20.18 -7.73 -0.75
CA LEU A 99 18.74 -7.82 -0.55
C LEU A 99 18.39 -7.47 0.89
N ALA A 100 17.57 -6.46 1.07
CA ALA A 100 16.92 -6.20 2.35
C ALA A 100 15.40 -6.29 2.19
N GLU A 101 14.75 -6.97 3.12
CA GLU A 101 13.30 -7.15 3.14
C GLU A 101 12.74 -6.75 4.49
N LYS A 102 11.54 -6.20 4.51
CA LYS A 102 10.78 -5.95 5.74
C LYS A 102 9.29 -6.10 5.50
N TRP A 103 8.59 -6.67 6.46
CA TRP A 103 7.13 -6.66 6.45
C TRP A 103 6.62 -5.26 6.75
N VAL A 104 5.71 -4.76 5.92
CA VAL A 104 5.04 -3.46 6.06
C VAL A 104 3.53 -3.60 6.27
N ALA A 105 2.90 -4.66 5.73
CA ALA A 105 1.55 -5.07 6.07
C ALA A 105 1.58 -6.51 6.58
N TYR A 106 1.06 -6.71 7.81
CA TYR A 106 1.11 -8.00 8.49
C TYR A 106 0.11 -8.06 9.66
N ALA A 107 0.00 -9.21 10.29
CA ALA A 107 -0.89 -9.45 11.43
C ALA A 107 -2.37 -9.19 11.13
N ASN A 108 -2.80 -9.65 9.96
CA ASN A 108 -4.19 -9.77 9.56
C ASN A 108 -4.34 -11.05 8.72
N GLU A 109 -5.58 -11.48 8.49
CA GLU A 109 -5.88 -12.76 7.83
C GLU A 109 -5.83 -12.68 6.30
N TRP A 110 -5.81 -11.46 5.73
CA TRP A 110 -6.15 -11.27 4.32
C TRP A 110 -5.01 -10.79 3.46
N ILE A 111 -4.19 -9.87 3.99
CA ILE A 111 -3.20 -9.14 3.20
C ILE A 111 -1.86 -9.17 3.91
N ALA A 112 -0.81 -9.45 3.17
CA ALA A 112 0.55 -9.28 3.60
C ALA A 112 1.34 -8.52 2.53
N ALA A 113 2.20 -7.58 2.94
CA ALA A 113 3.08 -6.89 2.03
C ALA A 113 4.48 -6.73 2.64
N LYS A 114 5.47 -6.86 1.78
CA LYS A 114 6.88 -6.62 2.08
C LYS A 114 7.36 -5.42 1.29
N GLU A 115 8.21 -4.61 1.88
CA GLU A 115 9.10 -3.74 1.12
C GLU A 115 10.39 -4.49 0.86
N VAL A 116 10.83 -4.46 -0.39
CA VAL A 116 12.06 -5.10 -0.85
C VAL A 116 13.01 -4.01 -1.34
N THR A 117 14.21 -3.98 -0.79
CA THR A 117 15.27 -3.05 -1.22
C THR A 117 16.41 -3.85 -1.85
N VAL A 118 16.71 -3.56 -3.12
CA VAL A 118 17.84 -4.13 -3.85
C VAL A 118 18.95 -3.08 -3.96
N ALA A 119 20.10 -3.38 -3.38
CA ALA A 119 21.24 -2.47 -3.36
C ALA A 119 21.73 -2.13 -4.77
N PRO A 120 22.39 -0.97 -4.96
CA PRO A 120 22.97 -0.60 -6.25
C PRO A 120 23.88 -1.71 -6.84
N GLY A 121 23.65 -2.02 -8.11
CA GLY A 121 24.39 -3.06 -8.84
C GLY A 121 24.11 -4.50 -8.39
N ALA A 122 23.22 -4.71 -7.43
CA ALA A 122 22.89 -6.05 -6.96
C ALA A 122 21.89 -6.77 -7.88
N LYS A 123 22.02 -8.09 -7.89
CA LYS A 123 21.12 -9.01 -8.58
C LYS A 123 20.67 -10.06 -7.59
N VAL A 124 19.38 -10.14 -7.34
CA VAL A 124 18.78 -11.00 -6.32
C VAL A 124 17.64 -11.83 -6.90
N LYS A 125 17.22 -12.86 -6.18
CA LYS A 125 16.09 -13.69 -6.57
C LYS A 125 15.01 -13.62 -5.51
N LEU A 126 13.85 -13.09 -5.88
CA LEU A 126 12.66 -13.04 -5.02
C LEU A 126 11.83 -14.30 -5.25
N SER A 127 11.49 -15.00 -4.17
CA SER A 127 10.62 -16.18 -4.21
C SER A 127 9.54 -16.08 -3.16
N ASP A 128 8.35 -16.57 -3.49
CA ASP A 128 7.21 -16.65 -2.57
C ASP A 128 6.39 -17.91 -2.84
N GLN A 129 5.50 -18.27 -1.90
CA GLN A 129 4.65 -19.46 -2.01
C GLN A 129 3.30 -19.18 -2.68
N ALA A 130 2.94 -17.90 -2.84
CA ALA A 130 1.70 -17.46 -3.44
C ALA A 130 1.95 -16.44 -4.58
N CYS A 131 0.93 -16.18 -5.39
CA CYS A 131 0.97 -15.05 -6.31
C CYS A 131 1.07 -13.73 -5.56
N TYR A 132 1.67 -12.72 -6.18
CA TYR A 132 1.77 -11.39 -5.61
C TYR A 132 1.76 -10.30 -6.70
N CYS A 133 1.40 -9.09 -6.31
CA CYS A 133 1.66 -7.89 -7.08
C CYS A 133 2.95 -7.24 -6.56
N ALA A 134 3.75 -6.68 -7.46
CA ALA A 134 4.92 -5.89 -7.13
C ALA A 134 4.75 -4.48 -7.70
N LEU A 135 5.01 -3.48 -6.86
CA LEU A 135 4.99 -2.08 -7.22
C LEU A 135 6.38 -1.49 -7.00
N VAL A 136 7.03 -1.03 -8.07
CA VAL A 136 8.29 -0.31 -7.97
C VAL A 136 8.00 1.11 -7.49
N VAL A 137 8.59 1.50 -6.38
CA VAL A 137 8.35 2.83 -5.77
C VAL A 137 9.54 3.78 -5.89
N GLN A 138 10.73 3.22 -6.16
CA GLN A 138 11.95 4.01 -6.38
C GLN A 138 12.98 3.23 -7.18
N GLY A 139 13.71 3.95 -8.04
CA GLY A 139 14.87 3.44 -8.77
C GLY A 139 14.50 2.76 -10.08
N HIS A 140 15.49 2.14 -10.71
CA HIS A 140 15.33 1.49 -12.00
C HIS A 140 16.16 0.21 -12.09
N GLY A 141 15.72 -0.70 -12.97
CA GLY A 141 16.41 -1.97 -13.15
C GLY A 141 15.62 -2.96 -13.98
N LYS A 142 15.69 -4.23 -13.59
CA LYS A 142 14.96 -5.31 -14.25
C LYS A 142 14.16 -6.12 -13.24
N PHE A 143 12.92 -6.38 -13.57
CA PHE A 143 12.06 -7.33 -12.89
C PHE A 143 11.76 -8.52 -13.79
N GLY A 144 12.47 -9.62 -13.58
CA GLY A 144 12.48 -10.74 -14.51
C GLY A 144 13.16 -10.36 -15.84
N THR A 145 12.38 -10.35 -16.90
CA THR A 145 12.82 -9.95 -18.25
C THR A 145 12.40 -8.54 -18.64
N PHE A 146 11.65 -7.88 -17.79
CA PHE A 146 11.11 -6.55 -18.06
C PHE A 146 11.99 -5.47 -17.44
N GLU A 147 12.14 -4.36 -18.14
CA GLU A 147 12.69 -3.14 -17.54
C GLU A 147 11.66 -2.59 -16.55
N CYS A 148 12.15 -2.03 -15.43
CA CYS A 148 11.30 -1.41 -14.43
C CYS A 148 11.90 -0.10 -13.95
N GLU A 149 11.05 0.88 -13.63
CA GLU A 149 11.46 2.18 -13.11
C GLU A 149 10.34 2.90 -12.35
N ALA A 150 10.71 3.69 -11.37
CA ALA A 150 9.83 4.64 -10.69
C ALA A 150 10.63 5.85 -10.18
N PRO A 151 10.04 7.08 -10.27
CA PRO A 151 8.79 7.36 -10.96
C PRO A 151 8.93 7.27 -12.47
N GLY A 152 7.94 6.66 -13.12
CA GLY A 152 7.85 6.59 -14.58
C GLY A 152 6.92 7.69 -15.14
N VAL A 153 7.16 8.08 -16.39
CA VAL A 153 6.25 8.94 -17.15
C VAL A 153 5.57 8.10 -18.21
N LEU A 154 4.26 7.89 -18.06
CA LEU A 154 3.47 7.12 -18.99
C LEU A 154 2.78 8.01 -20.04
N ARG A 155 2.73 7.56 -21.27
CA ARG A 155 1.84 8.09 -22.30
C ARG A 155 0.59 7.24 -22.38
N TYR A 156 -0.51 7.84 -22.80
CA TYR A 156 -1.75 7.08 -23.01
C TYR A 156 -1.50 5.89 -23.95
N GLY A 157 -1.86 4.69 -23.47
CA GLY A 157 -1.68 3.43 -24.19
C GLY A 157 -0.35 2.70 -23.95
N ASP A 158 0.59 3.30 -23.20
CA ASP A 158 1.82 2.63 -22.79
C ASP A 158 1.54 1.67 -21.63
N ILE A 159 2.38 0.64 -21.51
CA ILE A 159 2.39 -0.27 -20.37
C ILE A 159 3.24 0.36 -19.28
N SER A 160 2.72 0.34 -18.03
CA SER A 160 3.48 0.75 -16.86
C SER A 160 4.74 -0.10 -16.67
N GLY A 161 5.86 0.54 -16.34
CA GLY A 161 7.10 -0.12 -16.00
C GLY A 161 7.31 -0.31 -14.49
N ASP A 162 6.32 0.02 -13.68
CA ASP A 162 6.39 0.01 -12.21
C ASP A 162 5.45 -1.00 -11.54
N GLU A 163 4.53 -1.63 -12.28
CA GLU A 163 3.57 -2.58 -11.75
C GLU A 163 3.68 -3.96 -12.41
N PHE A 164 3.75 -5.01 -11.59
CA PHE A 164 3.86 -6.38 -12.06
C PHE A 164 2.95 -7.32 -11.29
N PHE A 165 2.28 -8.21 -11.99
CA PHE A 165 1.63 -9.37 -11.41
C PHE A 165 2.51 -10.61 -11.57
N VAL A 166 2.78 -11.31 -10.48
CA VAL A 166 3.56 -12.54 -10.46
C VAL A 166 2.65 -13.71 -10.12
N SER A 167 2.48 -14.63 -11.06
CA SER A 167 1.69 -15.84 -10.84
C SER A 167 2.33 -16.74 -9.78
N GLU A 168 1.55 -17.59 -9.12
CA GLU A 168 2.03 -18.52 -8.10
C GLU A 168 3.19 -19.39 -8.59
N SER A 169 3.09 -19.93 -9.81
CA SER A 169 4.15 -20.75 -10.40
C SER A 169 5.44 -19.98 -10.62
N ALA A 170 5.36 -18.72 -11.05
CA ALA A 170 6.51 -17.84 -11.22
C ALA A 170 7.10 -17.44 -9.85
N ALA A 171 6.26 -17.13 -8.87
CA ALA A 171 6.67 -16.81 -7.50
C ALA A 171 7.46 -17.97 -6.86
N LYS A 172 6.96 -19.19 -6.96
CA LYS A 172 7.64 -20.41 -6.45
C LYS A 172 8.96 -20.67 -7.17
N LYS A 173 9.02 -20.44 -8.47
CA LYS A 173 10.28 -20.55 -9.26
C LYS A 173 11.25 -19.43 -8.90
N GLY A 174 10.75 -18.29 -8.53
CA GLY A 174 11.47 -17.07 -8.19
C GLY A 174 11.75 -16.17 -9.38
N ILE A 175 11.61 -14.88 -9.15
CA ILE A 175 11.87 -13.81 -10.12
C ILE A 175 13.26 -13.21 -9.82
N VAL A 176 14.08 -13.08 -10.84
CA VAL A 176 15.35 -12.38 -10.71
C VAL A 176 15.09 -10.88 -10.82
N VAL A 177 15.55 -10.12 -9.83
CA VAL A 177 15.49 -8.66 -9.82
C VAL A 177 16.92 -8.13 -9.86
N GLU A 178 17.18 -7.18 -10.74
CA GLU A 178 18.48 -6.56 -10.93
C GLU A 178 18.37 -5.05 -10.82
N ASN A 179 19.07 -4.47 -9.86
CA ASN A 179 19.23 -3.03 -9.78
C ASN A 179 20.39 -2.61 -10.71
N THR A 180 20.07 -1.89 -11.78
CA THR A 180 21.07 -1.46 -12.77
C THR A 180 21.71 -0.12 -12.43
N SER A 181 21.23 0.57 -11.38
CA SER A 181 21.85 1.80 -10.87
C SER A 181 23.15 1.48 -10.12
N SER A 182 24.12 2.37 -10.20
CA SER A 182 25.36 2.27 -9.43
C SER A 182 25.33 3.02 -8.09
N TYR A 183 24.27 3.79 -7.81
CA TYR A 183 24.19 4.68 -6.64
C TYR A 183 22.85 4.68 -5.93
N GLU A 184 21.77 4.32 -6.59
CA GLU A 184 20.41 4.39 -6.07
C GLU A 184 19.86 3.00 -5.76
N PRO A 185 19.21 2.77 -4.61
CA PRO A 185 18.50 1.53 -4.36
C PRO A 185 17.28 1.39 -5.27
N LEU A 186 16.95 0.15 -5.63
CA LEU A 186 15.66 -0.21 -6.23
C LEU A 186 14.75 -0.68 -5.11
N ILE A 187 13.62 0.00 -4.92
CA ILE A 187 12.63 -0.29 -3.87
C ILE A 187 11.32 -0.75 -4.51
N ILE A 188 10.87 -1.88 -4.06
CA ILE A 188 9.67 -2.57 -4.54
C ILE A 188 8.74 -2.87 -3.37
#